data_6fa30f3653a8880ee5511dd7e369f702
#
_entry.id   6fa30f3653a8880ee5511dd7e369f702
#
_cell.length_a   1.000
_cell.length_b   1.000
_cell.length_c   1.000
_cell.angle_alpha   90.00
_cell.angle_beta   90.00
_cell.angle_gamma   90.00
#
_symmetry.space_group_name_H-M   'P 1'
#
loop_
_entity.id
_entity.type
_entity.pdbx_description
1 polymer ?
#
loop_
_entity_poly.entity_id
_entity_poly.type
_entity_poly.pdbx_seq_one_letter_code
_entity_poly.pdbx_strand_id
1 'polypeptide(L)'
;FLDKDIDDFSRRCLHSDHVIYTKYYNIENHLFIDGDVFAAVAATSSLDPAFIASHIGNQNDWRLRVASYWKDWVKICFFTKTHNIGCEYTYSSQSRINKPKYGDLIDAAAYSAYLLTIEQLSGLSKLQFRRAFQRISKKIDFIYQQKNCDFVFKGKWYSPFMEDEIKKIMGKAPANIKAFQIRLETALLTSLDFTGKWSQHFIKPLSNLTNQLI
;
A
#
# COMPACT_ATOMS: atom_id res chain seq x y z
N PHE A 1 10.17 -14.81 -6.91
CA PHE A 1 9.39 -14.02 -5.95
C PHE A 1 8.27 -13.31 -6.69
N LEU A 2 7.09 -13.29 -6.09
CA LEU A 2 5.91 -12.59 -6.62
C LEU A 2 5.32 -11.69 -5.55
N ASP A 3 4.81 -10.52 -5.95
CA ASP A 3 3.97 -9.71 -5.10
C ASP A 3 2.64 -10.44 -4.86
N LYS A 4 2.15 -10.38 -3.62
CA LYS A 4 0.90 -11.02 -3.24
C LYS A 4 -0.29 -10.32 -3.85
N ASP A 5 -0.18 -9.00 -3.96
CA ASP A 5 -1.23 -8.15 -4.52
C ASP A 5 -2.63 -8.53 -3.97
N ILE A 6 -3.60 -8.58 -4.88
CA ILE A 6 -4.98 -8.98 -4.57
C ILE A 6 -5.21 -10.50 -4.71
N ASP A 7 -4.19 -11.25 -5.15
CA ASP A 7 -4.36 -12.66 -5.50
C ASP A 7 -4.69 -13.52 -4.27
N ASP A 8 -4.09 -13.21 -3.12
CA ASP A 8 -4.41 -13.86 -1.85
C ASP A 8 -5.88 -13.60 -1.45
N PHE A 9 -6.34 -12.36 -1.56
CA PHE A 9 -7.72 -11.99 -1.28
C PHE A 9 -8.72 -12.71 -2.21
N SER A 10 -8.32 -12.90 -3.46
CA SER A 10 -9.12 -13.53 -4.52
C SER A 10 -8.93 -15.05 -4.58
N ARG A 11 -8.07 -15.62 -3.72
CA ARG A 11 -7.69 -17.04 -3.71
C ARG A 11 -7.09 -17.50 -5.04
N ARG A 12 -6.29 -16.65 -5.67
CA ARG A 12 -5.63 -16.90 -6.96
C ARG A 12 -4.13 -17.13 -6.83
N CYS A 13 -3.59 -17.14 -5.60
CA CYS A 13 -2.18 -17.47 -5.38
C CYS A 13 -1.87 -18.87 -5.92
N LEU A 14 -0.77 -18.96 -6.66
CA LEU A 14 -0.24 -20.23 -7.11
C LEU A 14 0.40 -20.97 -5.93
N HIS A 15 -0.03 -22.20 -5.70
CA HIS A 15 0.57 -23.07 -4.70
C HIS A 15 1.63 -23.94 -5.37
N SER A 16 2.89 -23.57 -5.21
CA SER A 16 4.05 -24.29 -5.77
C SER A 16 5.25 -24.03 -4.89
N ASP A 17 6.08 -25.06 -4.71
CA ASP A 17 7.33 -24.95 -3.96
C ASP A 17 8.34 -23.99 -4.61
N HIS A 18 8.13 -23.66 -5.90
CA HIS A 18 8.98 -22.73 -6.66
C HIS A 18 8.46 -21.28 -6.63
N VAL A 19 7.35 -21.00 -5.94
CA VAL A 19 6.75 -19.67 -5.87
C VAL A 19 6.74 -19.17 -4.44
N ILE A 20 7.44 -18.08 -4.20
CA ILE A 20 7.47 -17.39 -2.90
C ILE A 20 6.79 -16.03 -3.08
N TYR A 21 5.69 -15.84 -2.37
CA TYR A 21 4.96 -14.57 -2.35
C TYR A 21 5.51 -13.64 -1.26
N THR A 22 5.36 -12.33 -1.46
CA THR A 22 5.58 -11.35 -0.38
C THR A 22 4.64 -11.65 0.79
N LYS A 23 5.08 -11.36 2.01
CA LYS A 23 4.24 -11.52 3.21
C LYS A 23 3.06 -10.55 3.18
N TYR A 24 3.31 -9.30 2.81
CA TYR A 24 2.33 -8.23 2.69
C TYR A 24 1.84 -8.07 1.24
N TYR A 25 1.12 -6.99 0.94
CA TYR A 25 0.57 -6.73 -0.38
C TYR A 25 1.64 -6.78 -1.49
N ASN A 26 2.76 -6.09 -1.28
CA ASN A 26 3.92 -6.10 -2.19
C ASN A 26 5.22 -5.88 -1.42
N ILE A 27 6.36 -5.92 -2.12
CA ILE A 27 7.68 -5.82 -1.50
C ILE A 27 7.89 -4.44 -0.84
N GLU A 28 7.33 -3.38 -1.39
CA GLU A 28 7.49 -2.04 -0.84
C GLU A 28 6.86 -1.89 0.55
N ASN A 29 5.85 -2.71 0.90
CA ASN A 29 5.36 -2.74 2.28
C ASN A 29 6.46 -3.10 3.27
N HIS A 30 7.34 -4.06 2.91
CA HIS A 30 8.48 -4.42 3.76
C HIS A 30 9.43 -3.25 3.97
N LEU A 31 9.68 -2.44 2.93
CA LEU A 31 10.55 -1.27 3.04
C LEU A 31 10.06 -0.29 4.13
N PHE A 32 8.75 -0.06 4.18
CA PHE A 32 8.14 0.88 5.13
C PHE A 32 7.78 0.26 6.49
N ILE A 33 7.79 -1.06 6.63
CA ILE A 33 7.53 -1.76 7.89
C ILE A 33 8.84 -2.09 8.62
N ASP A 34 9.78 -2.65 7.88
CA ASP A 34 10.99 -3.25 8.42
C ASP A 34 12.22 -2.35 8.26
N GLY A 35 12.19 -1.36 7.34
CA GLY A 35 13.24 -0.37 7.14
C GLY A 35 13.14 0.82 8.11
N ASP A 36 14.24 1.56 8.27
CA ASP A 36 14.30 2.80 9.04
C ASP A 36 13.85 3.98 8.17
N VAL A 37 12.55 4.30 8.22
CA VAL A 37 11.95 5.37 7.40
C VAL A 37 12.55 6.74 7.73
N PHE A 38 12.85 7.03 8.99
CA PHE A 38 13.37 8.35 9.37
C PHE A 38 14.81 8.54 8.92
N ALA A 39 15.66 7.54 9.08
CA ALA A 39 17.02 7.58 8.56
C ALA A 39 17.02 7.69 7.01
N ALA A 40 16.16 6.94 6.32
CA ALA A 40 16.04 7.01 4.87
C ALA A 40 15.54 8.38 4.38
N VAL A 41 14.55 8.97 5.05
CA VAL A 41 14.07 10.33 4.75
C VAL A 41 15.17 11.36 5.02
N ALA A 42 15.89 11.25 6.12
CA ALA A 42 16.99 12.14 6.46
C ALA A 42 18.08 12.11 5.39
N ALA A 43 18.50 10.92 4.96
CA ALA A 43 19.50 10.72 3.91
C ALA A 43 19.07 11.33 2.56
N THR A 44 17.77 11.40 2.28
CA THR A 44 17.24 11.90 1.00
C THR A 44 16.82 13.35 1.01
N SER A 45 16.46 13.90 2.18
CA SER A 45 15.97 15.28 2.35
C SER A 45 16.97 16.22 2.97
N SER A 46 18.06 15.70 3.55
CA SER A 46 19.04 16.44 4.37
C SER A 46 18.41 17.04 5.65
N LEU A 47 17.31 16.46 6.13
CA LEU A 47 16.69 16.82 7.40
C LEU A 47 17.23 15.93 8.51
N ASP A 48 17.25 16.45 9.74
CA ASP A 48 17.61 15.66 10.90
C ASP A 48 16.54 14.59 11.23
N PRO A 49 16.92 13.33 11.53
CA PRO A 49 15.95 12.25 11.84
C PRO A 49 15.06 12.57 13.04
N ALA A 50 15.60 13.21 14.09
CA ALA A 50 14.82 13.58 15.27
C ALA A 50 13.82 14.70 14.94
N PHE A 51 14.21 15.63 14.08
CA PHE A 51 13.31 16.66 13.55
C PHE A 51 12.17 16.02 12.76
N ILE A 52 12.45 15.06 11.87
CA ILE A 52 11.43 14.33 11.11
C ILE A 52 10.47 13.60 12.06
N ALA A 53 11.01 12.86 13.03
CA ALA A 53 10.22 12.11 14.00
C ALA A 53 9.31 13.02 14.84
N SER A 54 9.77 14.23 15.20
CA SER A 54 8.96 15.18 15.97
C SER A 54 7.74 15.70 15.19
N HIS A 55 7.80 15.73 13.86
CA HIS A 55 6.71 16.20 13.00
C HIS A 55 5.77 15.08 12.52
N ILE A 56 6.34 13.92 12.19
CA ILE A 56 5.60 12.79 11.63
C ILE A 56 5.04 11.88 12.73
N GLY A 57 5.72 11.82 13.87
CA GLY A 57 5.40 10.92 14.98
C GLY A 57 6.04 9.53 14.80
N ASN A 58 5.45 8.51 15.41
CA ASN A 58 5.92 7.14 15.30
C ASN A 58 5.70 6.58 13.88
N GLN A 59 6.70 5.88 13.35
CA GLN A 59 6.65 5.30 11.99
C GLN A 59 5.44 4.38 11.77
N ASN A 60 5.12 3.51 12.74
CA ASN A 60 3.98 2.61 12.63
C ASN A 60 2.64 3.37 12.65
N ASP A 61 2.51 4.36 13.53
CA ASP A 61 1.29 5.16 13.62
C ASP A 61 1.09 6.00 12.36
N TRP A 62 2.18 6.57 11.81
CA TRP A 62 2.15 7.26 10.52
C TRP A 62 1.66 6.34 9.41
N ARG A 63 2.23 5.15 9.28
CA ARG A 63 1.89 4.17 8.27
C ARG A 63 0.41 3.75 8.35
N LEU A 64 -0.08 3.44 9.56
CA LEU A 64 -1.48 3.08 9.80
C LEU A 64 -2.44 4.24 9.48
N ARG A 65 -2.06 5.48 9.84
CA ARG A 65 -2.81 6.69 9.53
C ARG A 65 -2.92 6.90 8.02
N VAL A 66 -1.80 6.84 7.31
CA VAL A 66 -1.76 6.99 5.84
C VAL A 66 -2.60 5.91 5.15
N ALA A 67 -2.46 4.65 5.56
CA ALA A 67 -3.27 3.58 5.01
C ALA A 67 -4.77 3.82 5.24
N SER A 68 -5.15 4.39 6.39
CA SER A 68 -6.56 4.67 6.70
C SER A 68 -7.17 5.74 5.79
N TYR A 69 -6.40 6.72 5.31
CA TYR A 69 -6.88 7.77 4.43
C TYR A 69 -7.46 7.20 3.12
N TRP A 70 -6.90 6.12 2.62
CA TRP A 70 -7.32 5.53 1.36
C TRP A 70 -8.10 4.23 1.50
N LYS A 71 -8.61 3.93 2.69
CA LYS A 71 -9.36 2.70 2.93
C LYS A 71 -10.53 2.53 1.95
N ASP A 72 -11.27 3.58 1.66
CA ASP A 72 -12.40 3.49 0.73
C ASP A 72 -11.95 3.33 -0.73
N TRP A 73 -10.80 3.91 -1.11
CA TRP A 73 -10.18 3.61 -2.39
C TRP A 73 -9.74 2.14 -2.49
N VAL A 74 -9.17 1.59 -1.43
CA VAL A 74 -8.82 0.16 -1.36
C VAL A 74 -10.06 -0.72 -1.57
N LYS A 75 -11.20 -0.40 -0.94
CA LYS A 75 -12.48 -1.12 -1.16
C LYS A 75 -12.88 -1.13 -2.63
N ILE A 76 -12.79 0.02 -3.30
CA ILE A 76 -13.06 0.16 -4.73
C ILE A 76 -12.12 -0.73 -5.55
N CYS A 77 -10.81 -0.64 -5.33
CA CYS A 77 -9.81 -1.41 -6.05
C CYS A 77 -10.05 -2.92 -5.92
N PHE A 78 -10.33 -3.38 -4.70
CA PHE A 78 -10.61 -4.80 -4.44
C PHE A 78 -11.92 -5.25 -5.07
N PHE A 79 -12.95 -4.42 -5.04
CA PHE A 79 -14.23 -4.74 -5.68
C PHE A 79 -14.08 -4.86 -7.19
N THR A 80 -13.50 -3.85 -7.84
CA THR A 80 -13.37 -3.79 -9.29
C THR A 80 -12.48 -4.92 -9.83
N LYS A 81 -11.37 -5.21 -9.14
CA LYS A 81 -10.48 -6.31 -9.53
C LYS A 81 -11.14 -7.67 -9.34
N THR A 82 -11.81 -7.90 -8.21
CA THR A 82 -12.47 -9.19 -7.91
C THR A 82 -13.59 -9.51 -8.90
N HIS A 83 -14.28 -8.48 -9.40
CA HIS A 83 -15.40 -8.64 -10.34
C HIS A 83 -15.00 -8.41 -11.81
N ASN A 84 -13.70 -8.25 -12.11
CA ASN A 84 -13.16 -7.97 -13.44
C ASN A 84 -13.86 -6.79 -14.14
N ILE A 85 -14.15 -5.72 -13.38
CA ILE A 85 -14.80 -4.54 -13.92
C ILE A 85 -13.76 -3.71 -14.66
N GLY A 86 -13.97 -3.46 -15.95
CA GLY A 86 -13.10 -2.64 -16.78
C GLY A 86 -13.28 -1.16 -16.50
N CYS A 87 -12.67 -0.67 -15.42
CA CYS A 87 -12.60 0.74 -15.08
C CYS A 87 -11.18 1.11 -14.62
N GLU A 88 -10.89 2.41 -14.52
CA GLU A 88 -9.63 2.88 -13.97
C GLU A 88 -9.56 2.64 -12.46
N TYR A 89 -9.44 1.38 -12.07
CA TYR A 89 -9.19 0.95 -10.70
C TYR A 89 -7.70 0.83 -10.41
N THR A 90 -6.87 1.24 -11.37
CA THR A 90 -5.44 1.16 -11.15
C THR A 90 -5.12 1.98 -9.93
N TYR A 91 -4.39 1.37 -9.07
CA TYR A 91 -3.82 1.89 -7.84
C TYR A 91 -3.09 3.25 -8.00
N SER A 92 -3.17 3.89 -9.14
CA SER A 92 -2.58 5.18 -9.45
C SER A 92 -3.58 6.33 -9.51
N SER A 93 -4.89 6.08 -9.44
CA SER A 93 -5.91 7.09 -9.77
C SER A 93 -6.86 7.47 -8.63
N GLN A 94 -6.40 7.38 -7.37
CA GLN A 94 -7.18 7.82 -6.21
C GLN A 94 -7.59 9.30 -6.25
N SER A 95 -6.99 10.10 -7.14
CA SER A 95 -7.45 11.45 -7.45
C SER A 95 -8.91 11.53 -7.93
N ARG A 96 -9.50 10.39 -8.29
CA ARG A 96 -10.94 10.30 -8.61
C ARG A 96 -11.82 10.58 -7.40
N ILE A 97 -11.36 10.28 -6.18
CA ILE A 97 -12.13 10.41 -4.95
C ILE A 97 -11.47 11.26 -3.88
N ASN A 98 -10.17 11.56 -4.00
CA ASN A 98 -9.43 12.34 -3.01
C ASN A 98 -9.04 13.71 -3.55
N LYS A 99 -9.15 14.73 -2.71
CA LYS A 99 -8.63 16.09 -2.95
C LYS A 99 -7.97 16.63 -1.68
N PRO A 100 -6.68 17.01 -1.73
CA PRO A 100 -5.74 16.83 -2.86
C PRO A 100 -5.42 15.33 -3.11
N LYS A 101 -4.74 15.02 -4.19
CA LYS A 101 -4.48 13.65 -4.68
C LYS A 101 -3.97 12.69 -3.60
N TYR A 102 -3.08 13.15 -2.72
CA TYR A 102 -2.54 12.38 -1.59
C TYR A 102 -3.10 12.88 -0.25
N GLY A 103 -4.24 13.58 -0.26
CA GLY A 103 -4.89 14.07 0.96
C GLY A 103 -5.62 12.98 1.73
N ASP A 104 -5.93 13.33 2.97
CA ASP A 104 -6.69 12.53 3.91
C ASP A 104 -8.22 12.67 3.73
N LEU A 105 -8.64 13.61 2.89
CA LEU A 105 -10.04 13.91 2.66
C LEU A 105 -10.56 13.23 1.40
N ILE A 106 -11.65 12.49 1.58
CA ILE A 106 -12.44 11.98 0.47
C ILE A 106 -13.45 13.03 0.05
N ASP A 107 -13.47 13.32 -1.25
CA ASP A 107 -14.57 14.07 -1.85
C ASP A 107 -15.81 13.15 -1.93
N ALA A 108 -16.76 13.34 -1.02
CA ALA A 108 -17.94 12.48 -0.92
C ALA A 108 -18.80 12.47 -2.20
N ALA A 109 -18.84 13.60 -2.92
CA ALA A 109 -19.57 13.69 -4.18
C ALA A 109 -18.84 12.90 -5.28
N ALA A 110 -17.52 13.07 -5.40
CA ALA A 110 -16.70 12.31 -6.35
C ALA A 110 -16.73 10.80 -6.04
N TYR A 111 -16.66 10.41 -4.76
CA TYR A 111 -16.78 9.02 -4.33
C TYR A 111 -18.11 8.42 -4.76
N SER A 112 -19.22 9.10 -4.47
CA SER A 112 -20.56 8.64 -4.82
C SER A 112 -20.76 8.53 -6.33
N ALA A 113 -20.29 9.53 -7.11
CA ALA A 113 -20.34 9.51 -8.56
C ALA A 113 -19.51 8.35 -9.15
N TYR A 114 -18.34 8.10 -8.58
CA TYR A 114 -17.48 7.00 -9.04
C TYR A 114 -18.08 5.63 -8.73
N LEU A 115 -18.73 5.47 -7.57
CA LEU A 115 -19.45 4.23 -7.24
C LEU A 115 -20.60 3.96 -8.22
N LEU A 116 -21.35 4.99 -8.64
CA LEU A 116 -22.38 4.84 -9.67
C LEU A 116 -21.80 4.39 -11.01
N THR A 117 -20.65 4.93 -11.41
CA THR A 117 -19.93 4.48 -12.61
C THR A 117 -19.56 3.00 -12.51
N ILE A 118 -19.03 2.57 -11.36
CA ILE A 118 -18.65 1.17 -11.14
C ILE A 118 -19.89 0.26 -11.13
N GLU A 119 -20.99 0.69 -10.52
CA GLU A 119 -22.26 -0.03 -10.53
C GLU A 119 -22.72 -0.29 -11.98
N GLN A 120 -22.74 0.74 -12.83
CA GLN A 120 -23.09 0.63 -14.24
C GLN A 120 -22.18 -0.33 -15.02
N LEU A 121 -20.84 -0.19 -14.84
CA LEU A 121 -19.85 -1.02 -15.52
C LEU A 121 -19.86 -2.48 -15.04
N SER A 122 -20.36 -2.75 -13.84
CA SER A 122 -20.40 -4.09 -13.28
C SER A 122 -21.42 -5.01 -13.94
N GLY A 123 -22.43 -4.45 -14.61
CA GLY A 123 -23.55 -5.21 -15.16
C GLY A 123 -24.46 -5.86 -14.09
N LEU A 124 -24.21 -5.60 -12.81
CA LEU A 124 -25.01 -6.13 -11.70
C LEU A 124 -26.24 -5.27 -11.49
N SER A 125 -27.35 -5.89 -11.05
CA SER A 125 -28.47 -5.11 -10.54
C SER A 125 -28.04 -4.31 -9.29
N LYS A 126 -28.69 -3.19 -9.03
CA LYS A 126 -28.39 -2.31 -7.87
C LYS A 126 -28.31 -3.08 -6.55
N LEU A 127 -29.21 -4.05 -6.34
CA LEU A 127 -29.21 -4.86 -5.12
C LEU A 127 -28.01 -5.82 -5.07
N GLN A 128 -27.67 -6.46 -6.19
CA GLN A 128 -26.52 -7.35 -6.29
C GLN A 128 -25.21 -6.57 -6.10
N PHE A 129 -25.05 -5.41 -6.74
CA PHE A 129 -23.92 -4.52 -6.57
C PHE A 129 -23.73 -4.13 -5.11
N ARG A 130 -24.79 -3.62 -4.48
CA ARG A 130 -24.75 -3.18 -3.07
C ARG A 130 -24.32 -4.33 -2.15
N ARG A 131 -24.88 -5.53 -2.31
CA ARG A 131 -24.53 -6.71 -1.49
C ARG A 131 -23.09 -7.15 -1.72
N ALA A 132 -22.63 -7.18 -2.96
CA ALA A 132 -21.27 -7.59 -3.30
C ALA A 132 -20.24 -6.57 -2.79
N PHE A 133 -20.47 -5.27 -3.01
CA PHE A 133 -19.60 -4.21 -2.52
C PHE A 133 -19.54 -4.18 -0.97
N GLN A 134 -20.68 -4.35 -0.31
CA GLN A 134 -20.74 -4.41 1.16
C GLN A 134 -19.95 -5.60 1.72
N ARG A 135 -19.97 -6.77 1.06
CA ARG A 135 -19.21 -7.95 1.47
C ARG A 135 -17.70 -7.69 1.44
N ILE A 136 -17.22 -7.07 0.36
CA ILE A 136 -15.80 -6.70 0.25
C ILE A 136 -15.45 -5.62 1.26
N SER A 137 -16.29 -4.58 1.39
CA SER A 137 -16.09 -3.51 2.36
C SER A 137 -15.94 -4.02 3.77
N LYS A 138 -16.82 -4.92 4.23
CA LYS A 138 -16.74 -5.54 5.56
C LYS A 138 -15.43 -6.31 5.75
N LYS A 139 -14.97 -7.04 4.74
CA LYS A 139 -13.70 -7.77 4.82
C LYS A 139 -12.51 -6.81 4.94
N ILE A 140 -12.48 -5.74 4.16
CA ILE A 140 -11.44 -4.71 4.24
C ILE A 140 -11.50 -3.99 5.59
N ASP A 141 -12.69 -3.58 6.05
CA ASP A 141 -12.85 -2.93 7.35
C ASP A 141 -12.34 -3.81 8.50
N PHE A 142 -12.61 -5.12 8.47
CA PHE A 142 -12.08 -6.07 9.45
C PHE A 142 -10.55 -6.11 9.44
N ILE A 143 -9.92 -6.16 8.25
CA ILE A 143 -8.45 -6.15 8.11
C ILE A 143 -7.87 -4.87 8.74
N TYR A 144 -8.48 -3.71 8.48
CA TYR A 144 -8.05 -2.44 9.05
C TYR A 144 -8.24 -2.37 10.57
N GLN A 145 -9.36 -2.90 11.09
CA GLN A 145 -9.60 -3.00 12.54
C GLN A 145 -8.54 -3.84 13.26
N GLN A 146 -8.03 -4.88 12.60
CA GLN A 146 -6.93 -5.70 13.12
C GLN A 146 -5.53 -5.07 12.91
N LYS A 147 -5.45 -3.82 12.45
CA LYS A 147 -4.20 -3.13 12.09
C LYS A 147 -3.35 -3.88 11.05
N ASN A 148 -3.97 -4.69 10.22
CA ASN A 148 -3.35 -5.52 9.20
C ASN A 148 -3.49 -4.90 7.78
N CYS A 149 -3.57 -3.57 7.69
CA CYS A 149 -3.80 -2.86 6.43
C CYS A 149 -2.74 -3.17 5.35
N ASP A 150 -1.51 -3.52 5.73
CA ASP A 150 -0.42 -3.84 4.81
C ASP A 150 -0.67 -5.07 3.93
N PHE A 151 -1.63 -5.91 4.29
CA PHE A 151 -2.06 -7.02 3.44
C PHE A 151 -2.94 -6.58 2.26
N VAL A 152 -3.46 -5.36 2.30
CA VAL A 152 -4.40 -4.83 1.30
C VAL A 152 -4.04 -3.43 0.81
N PHE A 153 -3.16 -2.73 1.49
CA PHE A 153 -2.67 -1.41 1.11
C PHE A 153 -1.37 -1.55 0.32
N LYS A 154 -1.31 -0.95 -0.86
CA LYS A 154 -0.14 -1.03 -1.74
C LYS A 154 1.01 -0.20 -1.18
N GLY A 155 2.14 -0.84 -0.87
CA GLY A 155 3.31 -0.19 -0.28
C GLY A 155 3.89 0.97 -1.11
N LYS A 156 3.79 0.89 -2.45
CA LYS A 156 4.18 1.99 -3.36
C LYS A 156 3.50 3.32 -3.09
N TRP A 157 2.36 3.32 -2.39
CA TRP A 157 1.68 4.56 -2.04
C TRP A 157 2.34 5.29 -0.87
N TYR A 158 3.14 4.61 -0.02
CA TYR A 158 3.80 5.26 1.10
C TYR A 158 4.81 6.33 0.65
N SER A 159 5.56 6.10 -0.44
CA SER A 159 6.54 7.07 -0.95
C SER A 159 5.93 8.43 -1.31
N PRO A 160 4.82 8.51 -2.09
CA PRO A 160 4.17 9.80 -2.35
C PRO A 160 3.55 10.45 -1.11
N PHE A 161 3.05 9.66 -0.15
CA PHE A 161 2.57 10.24 1.12
C PHE A 161 3.71 10.82 1.94
N MET A 162 4.86 10.14 2.01
CA MET A 162 6.04 10.66 2.70
C MET A 162 6.55 11.95 2.03
N GLU A 163 6.55 11.99 0.71
CA GLU A 163 6.88 13.20 -0.03
C GLU A 163 5.97 14.38 0.37
N ASP A 164 4.66 14.14 0.48
CA ASP A 164 3.70 15.17 0.88
C ASP A 164 3.91 15.65 2.32
N GLU A 165 4.24 14.74 3.25
CA GLU A 165 4.63 15.11 4.62
C GLU A 165 5.90 15.98 4.64
N ILE A 166 6.92 15.60 3.86
CA ILE A 166 8.16 16.40 3.77
C ILE A 166 7.91 17.78 3.16
N LYS A 167 7.04 17.88 2.14
CA LYS A 167 6.61 19.18 1.60
C LYS A 167 5.99 20.08 2.68
N LYS A 168 5.13 19.52 3.52
CA LYS A 168 4.48 20.25 4.61
C LYS A 168 5.52 20.74 5.62
N ILE A 169 6.47 19.88 6.01
CA ILE A 169 7.53 20.21 6.96
C ILE A 169 8.46 21.28 6.41
N MET A 170 8.86 21.17 5.15
CA MET A 170 9.81 22.11 4.53
C MET A 170 9.17 23.40 4.00
N GLY A 171 7.85 23.46 3.92
CA GLY A 171 7.12 24.54 3.26
C GLY A 171 7.33 24.59 1.74
N LYS A 172 8.02 23.62 1.14
CA LYS A 172 8.28 23.52 -0.31
C LYS A 172 8.47 22.07 -0.72
N ALA A 173 8.21 21.78 -2.00
CA ALA A 173 8.50 20.48 -2.56
C ALA A 173 10.00 20.19 -2.60
N PRO A 174 10.44 18.93 -2.40
CA PRO A 174 11.80 18.51 -2.72
C PRO A 174 12.16 18.87 -4.17
N ALA A 175 13.41 19.26 -4.41
CA ALA A 175 13.85 19.83 -5.70
C ALA A 175 13.61 18.91 -6.91
N ASN A 176 13.53 17.60 -6.70
CA ASN A 176 13.18 16.63 -7.73
C ASN A 176 12.31 15.51 -7.13
N ILE A 177 11.00 15.60 -7.33
CA ILE A 177 9.99 14.72 -6.75
C ILE A 177 10.22 13.24 -7.10
N LYS A 178 10.44 12.93 -8.39
CA LYS A 178 10.70 11.54 -8.80
C LYS A 178 11.99 10.99 -8.19
N ALA A 179 13.04 11.79 -8.20
CA ALA A 179 14.32 11.38 -7.62
C ALA A 179 14.23 11.23 -6.11
N PHE A 180 13.38 12.01 -5.42
CA PHE A 180 13.14 11.82 -3.99
C PHE A 180 12.53 10.46 -3.70
N GLN A 181 11.44 10.08 -4.38
CA GLN A 181 10.78 8.79 -4.16
C GLN A 181 11.72 7.61 -4.43
N ILE A 182 12.44 7.62 -5.56
CA ILE A 182 13.40 6.56 -5.92
C ILE A 182 14.53 6.47 -4.89
N ARG A 183 15.08 7.61 -4.47
CA ARG A 183 16.15 7.64 -3.45
C ARG A 183 15.64 7.18 -2.09
N LEU A 184 14.41 7.53 -1.71
CA LEU A 184 13.79 7.08 -0.48
C LEU A 184 13.66 5.55 -0.46
N GLU A 185 13.11 4.96 -1.52
CA GLU A 185 12.97 3.51 -1.62
C GLU A 185 14.33 2.80 -1.64
N THR A 186 15.34 3.37 -2.32
CA THR A 186 16.71 2.85 -2.30
C THR A 186 17.33 2.94 -0.89
N ALA A 187 17.18 4.07 -0.20
CA ALA A 187 17.67 4.24 1.15
C ALA A 187 16.98 3.29 2.15
N LEU A 188 15.67 3.07 2.00
CA LEU A 188 14.94 2.09 2.78
C LEU A 188 15.47 0.68 2.53
N LEU A 189 15.68 0.31 1.28
CA LEU A 189 16.23 -1.00 0.92
C LEU A 189 17.61 -1.24 1.56
N THR A 190 18.47 -0.22 1.56
CA THR A 190 19.82 -0.32 2.18
C THR A 190 19.77 -0.33 3.71
N SER A 191 18.70 0.16 4.32
CA SER A 191 18.50 0.12 5.78
C SER A 191 17.87 -1.17 6.29
N LEU A 192 17.44 -2.08 5.42
CA LEU A 192 16.85 -3.35 5.83
C LEU A 192 17.90 -4.25 6.47
N ASP A 193 17.57 -4.79 7.64
CA ASP A 193 18.33 -5.87 8.26
C ASP A 193 17.96 -7.21 7.61
N PHE A 194 18.77 -7.67 6.65
CA PHE A 194 18.55 -8.94 5.95
C PHE A 194 18.76 -10.18 6.84
N THR A 195 19.21 -10.02 8.08
CA THR A 195 19.25 -11.07 9.10
C THR A 195 18.02 -11.07 10.00
N GLY A 196 17.20 -10.05 9.90
CA GLY A 196 16.01 -9.84 10.72
C GLY A 196 14.87 -10.85 10.44
N LYS A 197 13.85 -10.79 11.28
CA LYS A 197 12.69 -11.72 11.20
C LYS A 197 11.93 -11.65 9.88
N TRP A 198 11.91 -10.50 9.22
CA TRP A 198 11.20 -10.34 7.95
C TRP A 198 11.82 -11.18 6.83
N SER A 199 13.15 -11.31 6.81
CA SER A 199 13.89 -12.08 5.80
C SER A 199 13.63 -13.58 5.90
N GLN A 200 13.28 -14.09 7.08
CA GLN A 200 13.00 -15.52 7.30
C GLN A 200 11.81 -15.99 6.46
N HIS A 201 10.88 -15.10 6.14
CA HIS A 201 9.79 -15.39 5.23
C HIS A 201 10.28 -15.81 3.83
N PHE A 202 11.41 -15.29 3.39
CA PHE A 202 12.03 -15.58 2.09
C PHE A 202 13.14 -16.65 2.18
N ILE A 203 13.96 -16.60 3.22
CA ILE A 203 15.12 -17.48 3.38
C ILE A 203 14.68 -18.93 3.61
N LYS A 204 13.69 -19.17 4.45
CA LYS A 204 13.22 -20.52 4.78
C LYS A 204 12.74 -21.34 3.57
N PRO A 205 11.87 -20.81 2.69
CA PRO A 205 11.52 -21.51 1.46
C PRO A 205 12.70 -21.73 0.51
N LEU A 206 13.61 -20.75 0.39
CA LEU A 206 14.81 -20.87 -0.44
C LEU A 206 15.73 -22.00 0.06
N SER A 207 15.96 -22.10 1.36
CA SER A 207 16.76 -23.18 1.95
C SER A 207 16.16 -24.56 1.71
N ASN A 208 14.83 -24.67 1.72
CA ASN A 208 14.15 -25.92 1.40
C ASN A 208 14.35 -26.32 -0.07
N LEU A 209 14.32 -25.36 -0.99
CA LEU A 209 14.57 -25.61 -2.42
C LEU A 209 16.02 -26.06 -2.67
N THR A 210 17.00 -25.41 -2.03
CA THR A 210 18.42 -25.79 -2.19
C THR A 210 18.71 -27.20 -1.63
N ASN A 211 18.06 -27.58 -0.53
CA ASN A 211 18.22 -28.91 0.06
C ASN A 211 17.55 -30.04 -0.76
N GLN A 212 16.65 -29.72 -1.67
CA GLN A 212 16.04 -30.68 -2.61
C GLN A 212 16.88 -30.91 -3.88
N LEU A 213 17.88 -30.06 -4.13
CA LEU A 213 18.73 -30.11 -5.31
C LEU A 213 20.10 -30.82 -5.03
N ILE A 214 20.33 -31.20 -3.80
CA ILE A 214 21.51 -31.96 -3.34
C ILE A 214 21.10 -33.38 -3.02
#